data_7fa4c8d70717c495c8056f607730e033
#
_entry.id   7fa4c8d70717c495c8056f607730e033
#
_cell.length_a   1.000
_cell.length_b   1.000
_cell.length_c   1.000
_cell.angle_alpha   90.00
_cell.angle_beta   90.00
_cell.angle_gamma   90.00
#
_symmetry.space_group_name_H-M   'P 1'
#
loop_
_entity.id
_entity.type
_entity.pdbx_description
1 polymer ?
#
loop_
_entity_poly.entity_id
_entity_poly.type
_entity_poly.pdbx_seq_one_letter_code
_entity_poly.pdbx_strand_id
1 'polypeptide(L)'
;IILNRIVKEIINLNQAGKEILLVSSGAIALGKKSLNFKKNNLKVSEKQAASSVGQVLLINAWKKAFLKYNKQCGQILLTHLDAEIRSSAINARNTIETLLKLNSIPIINENDSVATQELRYGDNDQLAARVAQITSSNLLIILSDVDGLYTSNPKKNSDAALIRYIKKITKSIEK
;
A
#
# COMPACT_ATOMS: atom_id res chain seq x y z
N ILE A 1 -1.85 -3.39 17.76
CA ILE A 1 -0.44 -3.56 18.19
C ILE A 1 0.50 -3.35 17.00
N ILE A 2 0.32 -4.02 15.85
CA ILE A 2 1.20 -3.95 14.67
C ILE A 2 1.29 -2.51 14.12
N LEU A 3 0.15 -1.85 13.87
CA LEU A 3 0.09 -0.50 13.32
C LEU A 3 0.91 0.51 14.14
N ASN A 4 0.81 0.46 15.47
CA ASN A 4 1.61 1.35 16.33
C ASN A 4 3.12 1.09 16.23
N ARG A 5 3.55 -0.16 16.02
CA ARG A 5 4.97 -0.49 15.80
C ARG A 5 5.46 0.09 14.48
N ILE A 6 4.69 -0.10 13.41
CA ILE A 6 5.03 0.47 12.08
C ILE A 6 5.14 1.98 12.17
N VAL A 7 4.16 2.65 12.79
CA VAL A 7 4.19 4.11 12.95
C VAL A 7 5.42 4.57 13.74
N LYS A 8 5.78 3.87 14.82
CA LYS A 8 7.00 4.19 15.59
C LYS A 8 8.26 4.16 14.71
N GLU A 9 8.41 3.10 13.89
CA GLU A 9 9.57 3.00 12.99
C GLU A 9 9.55 4.08 11.90
N ILE A 10 8.38 4.39 11.34
CA ILE A 10 8.23 5.51 10.37
C ILE A 10 8.66 6.83 11.02
N ILE A 11 8.26 7.10 12.26
CA ILE A 11 8.64 8.33 12.98
C ILE A 11 10.14 8.36 13.24
N ASN A 12 10.76 7.25 13.67
CA ASN A 12 12.20 7.17 13.88
C ASN A 12 12.97 7.50 12.59
N LEU A 13 12.56 6.91 11.47
CA LEU A 13 13.17 7.18 10.16
C LEU A 13 12.96 8.63 9.71
N ASN A 14 11.77 9.18 9.93
CA ASN A 14 11.47 10.56 9.58
C ASN A 14 12.30 11.56 10.42
N GLN A 15 12.49 11.28 11.72
CA GLN A 15 13.36 12.07 12.60
C GLN A 15 14.84 11.98 12.19
N ALA A 16 15.24 10.85 11.56
CA ALA A 16 16.55 10.68 10.96
C ALA A 16 16.67 11.34 9.55
N GLY A 17 15.73 12.21 9.18
CA GLY A 17 15.76 12.97 7.93
C GLY A 17 15.31 12.18 6.69
N LYS A 18 14.66 11.02 6.84
CA LYS A 18 14.12 10.27 5.71
C LYS A 18 12.70 10.72 5.38
N GLU A 19 12.42 10.91 4.09
CA GLU A 19 11.07 11.11 3.59
C GLU A 19 10.38 9.75 3.43
N ILE A 20 9.22 9.58 4.04
CA ILE A 20 8.51 8.30 4.10
C ILE A 20 7.14 8.42 3.44
N LEU A 21 6.88 7.51 2.51
CA LEU A 21 5.56 7.26 1.93
C LEU A 21 5.04 5.94 2.48
N LEU A 22 3.75 5.84 2.69
CA LEU A 22 3.11 4.60 3.12
C LEU A 22 2.08 4.18 2.07
N VAL A 23 2.21 2.97 1.53
CA VAL A 23 1.15 2.32 0.75
C VAL A 23 0.47 1.30 1.65
N SER A 24 -0.82 1.48 1.87
CA SER A 24 -1.57 0.70 2.85
C SER A 24 -2.69 -0.07 2.18
N SER A 25 -2.99 -1.26 2.69
CA SER A 25 -4.11 -2.08 2.28
C SER A 25 -5.07 -2.33 3.44
N GLY A 26 -6.17 -3.07 3.17
CA GLY A 26 -7.08 -3.54 4.21
C GLY A 26 -8.43 -2.82 4.26
N ALA A 27 -8.70 -1.85 3.39
CA ALA A 27 -9.97 -1.13 3.35
C ALA A 27 -11.16 -2.08 3.16
N ILE A 28 -11.13 -2.96 2.15
CA ILE A 28 -12.20 -3.94 1.90
C ILE A 28 -12.44 -4.83 3.13
N ALA A 29 -11.39 -5.30 3.79
CA ALA A 29 -11.52 -6.17 4.96
C ALA A 29 -12.18 -5.45 6.15
N LEU A 30 -11.79 -4.21 6.40
CA LEU A 30 -12.39 -3.39 7.45
C LEU A 30 -13.85 -3.08 7.16
N GLY A 31 -14.17 -2.68 5.92
CA GLY A 31 -15.53 -2.38 5.51
C GLY A 31 -16.43 -3.63 5.49
N LYS A 32 -15.91 -4.78 5.02
CA LYS A 32 -16.61 -6.07 5.10
C LYS A 32 -17.03 -6.37 6.53
N LYS A 33 -16.14 -6.18 7.49
CA LYS A 33 -16.42 -6.38 8.91
C LYS A 33 -17.46 -5.37 9.42
N SER A 34 -17.29 -4.10 9.09
CA SER A 34 -18.19 -3.01 9.53
C SER A 34 -19.61 -3.16 8.98
N LEU A 35 -19.75 -3.60 7.73
CA LEU A 35 -21.02 -3.85 7.06
C LEU A 35 -21.63 -5.23 7.35
N ASN A 36 -20.99 -6.03 8.21
CA ASN A 36 -21.43 -7.37 8.59
C ASN A 36 -21.64 -8.34 7.41
N PHE A 37 -20.85 -8.21 6.36
CA PHE A 37 -20.89 -9.18 5.26
C PHE A 37 -20.42 -10.55 5.71
N LYS A 38 -21.34 -11.53 5.77
CA LYS A 38 -21.07 -12.90 6.22
C LYS A 38 -20.39 -13.77 5.14
N LYS A 39 -20.63 -13.48 3.85
CA LYS A 39 -20.09 -14.27 2.75
C LYS A 39 -18.62 -13.93 2.45
N ASN A 40 -17.85 -14.95 2.02
CA ASN A 40 -16.44 -14.77 1.68
C ASN A 40 -16.27 -14.13 0.31
N ASN A 41 -17.07 -14.51 -0.67
CA ASN A 41 -16.99 -13.99 -2.03
C ASN A 41 -18.00 -12.85 -2.21
N LEU A 42 -17.49 -11.61 -2.19
CA LEU A 42 -18.28 -10.42 -2.48
C LEU A 42 -18.33 -10.17 -4.00
N LYS A 43 -19.48 -9.70 -4.48
CA LYS A 43 -19.59 -9.13 -5.84
C LYS A 43 -18.75 -7.85 -5.93
N VAL A 44 -18.45 -7.40 -7.14
CA VAL A 44 -17.63 -6.18 -7.35
C VAL A 44 -18.23 -4.99 -6.64
N SER A 45 -19.52 -4.71 -6.84
CA SER A 45 -20.20 -3.59 -6.19
C SER A 45 -20.19 -3.68 -4.66
N GLU A 46 -20.24 -4.90 -4.11
CA GLU A 46 -20.15 -5.10 -2.65
C GLU A 46 -18.72 -4.85 -2.12
N LYS A 47 -17.70 -5.19 -2.93
CA LYS A 47 -16.30 -4.88 -2.59
C LYS A 47 -16.05 -3.38 -2.65
N GLN A 48 -16.57 -2.71 -3.67
CA GLN A 48 -16.51 -1.24 -3.82
C GLN A 48 -17.18 -0.55 -2.62
N ALA A 49 -18.38 -0.98 -2.24
CA ALA A 49 -19.09 -0.47 -1.06
C ALA A 49 -18.31 -0.77 0.24
N ALA A 50 -17.77 -1.98 0.39
CA ALA A 50 -16.94 -2.34 1.53
C ALA A 50 -15.67 -1.48 1.59
N SER A 51 -14.99 -1.28 0.46
CA SER A 51 -13.82 -0.41 0.41
C SER A 51 -14.16 1.03 0.80
N SER A 52 -15.26 1.58 0.30
CA SER A 52 -15.68 2.95 0.62
C SER A 52 -15.86 3.17 2.13
N VAL A 53 -16.53 2.23 2.82
CA VAL A 53 -16.69 2.29 4.29
C VAL A 53 -15.37 2.01 5.01
N GLY A 54 -14.65 1.00 4.55
CA GLY A 54 -13.41 0.56 5.17
C GLY A 54 -12.26 1.56 5.03
N GLN A 55 -12.25 2.33 3.95
CA GLN A 55 -11.24 3.36 3.71
C GLN A 55 -11.28 4.46 4.78
N VAL A 56 -12.48 4.86 5.20
CA VAL A 56 -12.66 5.83 6.30
C VAL A 56 -12.10 5.25 7.61
N LEU A 57 -12.36 3.98 7.89
CA LEU A 57 -11.86 3.31 9.09
C LEU A 57 -10.33 3.18 9.06
N LEU A 58 -9.77 2.80 7.91
CA LEU A 58 -8.35 2.62 7.71
C LEU A 58 -7.57 3.92 7.92
N ILE A 59 -7.99 5.00 7.24
CA ILE A 59 -7.29 6.29 7.35
C ILE A 59 -7.43 6.88 8.75
N ASN A 60 -8.57 6.70 9.43
CA ASN A 60 -8.74 7.12 10.81
C ASN A 60 -7.83 6.35 11.77
N ALA A 61 -7.59 5.06 11.53
CA ALA A 61 -6.66 4.28 12.35
C ALA A 61 -5.21 4.81 12.20
N TRP A 62 -4.77 5.07 10.97
CA TRP A 62 -3.46 5.67 10.70
C TRP A 62 -3.36 7.06 11.32
N LYS A 63 -4.35 7.94 11.09
CA LYS A 63 -4.40 9.28 11.67
C LYS A 63 -4.24 9.27 13.19
N LYS A 64 -5.02 8.44 13.88
CA LYS A 64 -4.93 8.29 15.34
C LYS A 64 -3.55 7.82 15.80
N ALA A 65 -2.91 6.93 15.04
CA ALA A 65 -1.59 6.43 15.40
C ALA A 65 -0.49 7.49 15.19
N PHE A 66 -0.52 8.25 14.09
CA PHE A 66 0.43 9.34 13.82
C PHE A 66 0.25 10.53 14.74
N LEU A 67 -1.00 10.87 15.13
CA LEU A 67 -1.28 11.97 16.07
C LEU A 67 -0.62 11.79 17.44
N LYS A 68 -0.33 10.55 17.87
CA LYS A 68 0.42 10.29 19.11
C LYS A 68 1.85 10.87 19.08
N TYR A 69 2.35 11.16 17.90
CA TYR A 69 3.68 11.74 17.65
C TYR A 69 3.59 13.16 17.06
N ASN A 70 2.43 13.83 17.20
CA ASN A 70 2.17 15.14 16.61
C ASN A 70 2.45 15.19 15.10
N LYS A 71 2.25 14.03 14.39
CA LYS A 71 2.49 13.92 12.97
C LYS A 71 1.16 13.87 12.21
N GLN A 72 1.06 14.71 11.18
CA GLN A 72 -0.07 14.67 10.25
C GLN A 72 0.15 13.61 9.17
N CYS A 73 -0.94 13.15 8.58
CA CYS A 73 -0.91 12.30 7.40
C CYS A 73 -1.97 12.75 6.40
N GLY A 74 -1.68 12.58 5.11
CA GLY A 74 -2.60 12.89 4.01
C GLY A 74 -2.93 11.62 3.23
N GLN A 75 -4.22 11.42 2.90
CA GLN A 75 -4.67 10.30 2.09
C GLN A 75 -4.61 10.63 0.61
N ILE A 76 -4.13 9.68 -0.20
CA ILE A 76 -4.15 9.72 -1.65
C ILE A 76 -4.72 8.39 -2.14
N LEU A 77 -5.77 8.44 -2.95
CA LEU A 77 -6.37 7.27 -3.57
C LEU A 77 -6.04 7.29 -5.05
N LEU A 78 -5.44 6.22 -5.54
CA LEU A 78 -5.05 6.05 -6.93
C LEU A 78 -5.62 4.75 -7.48
N THR A 79 -6.06 4.76 -8.72
CA THR A 79 -6.23 3.53 -9.49
C THR A 79 -4.91 3.16 -10.18
N HIS A 80 -4.77 1.92 -10.64
CA HIS A 80 -3.65 1.55 -11.50
C HIS A 80 -3.56 2.44 -12.74
N LEU A 81 -4.70 2.79 -13.33
CA LEU A 81 -4.78 3.66 -14.49
C LEU A 81 -4.25 5.07 -14.17
N ASP A 82 -4.59 5.62 -13.00
CA ASP A 82 -4.06 6.93 -12.57
C ASP A 82 -2.53 6.92 -12.48
N ALA A 83 -1.94 5.80 -12.05
CA ALA A 83 -0.50 5.65 -11.98
C ALA A 83 0.19 5.45 -13.35
N GLU A 84 -0.55 5.08 -14.40
CA GLU A 84 -0.06 4.89 -15.76
C GLU A 84 -0.23 6.14 -16.63
N ILE A 85 -1.32 6.89 -16.43
CA ILE A 85 -1.58 8.13 -17.17
C ILE A 85 -0.63 9.22 -16.69
N ARG A 86 0.21 9.71 -17.62
CA ARG A 86 1.27 10.69 -17.32
C ARG A 86 0.78 11.91 -16.54
N SER A 87 -0.35 12.50 -16.91
CA SER A 87 -0.89 13.69 -16.23
C SER A 87 -1.32 13.38 -14.81
N SER A 88 -2.02 12.26 -14.57
CA SER A 88 -2.45 11.81 -13.25
C SER A 88 -1.25 11.45 -12.37
N ALA A 89 -0.25 10.74 -12.93
CA ALA A 89 0.98 10.40 -12.24
C ALA A 89 1.77 11.65 -11.78
N ILE A 90 1.86 12.68 -12.64
CA ILE A 90 2.51 13.96 -12.29
C ILE A 90 1.73 14.65 -11.15
N ASN A 91 0.40 14.70 -11.21
CA ASN A 91 -0.42 15.30 -10.18
C ASN A 91 -0.29 14.56 -8.85
N ALA A 92 -0.32 13.23 -8.87
CA ALA A 92 -0.09 12.40 -7.69
C ALA A 92 1.30 12.68 -7.08
N ARG A 93 2.35 12.71 -7.90
CA ARG A 93 3.71 13.05 -7.47
C ARG A 93 3.75 14.42 -6.79
N ASN A 94 3.22 15.46 -7.44
CA ASN A 94 3.22 16.83 -6.91
C ASN A 94 2.50 16.90 -5.57
N THR A 95 1.37 16.20 -5.41
CA THR A 95 0.62 16.11 -4.16
C THR A 95 1.46 15.43 -3.07
N ILE A 96 2.10 14.32 -3.40
CA ILE A 96 2.97 13.58 -2.47
C ILE A 96 4.14 14.48 -2.02
N GLU A 97 4.86 15.09 -2.96
CA GLU A 97 5.98 15.97 -2.65
C GLU A 97 5.55 17.18 -1.79
N THR A 98 4.36 17.72 -2.04
CA THR A 98 3.81 18.83 -1.22
C THR A 98 3.51 18.38 0.19
N LEU A 99 2.91 17.19 0.37
CA LEU A 99 2.67 16.63 1.71
C LEU A 99 3.98 16.41 2.47
N LEU A 100 5.01 15.87 1.81
CA LEU A 100 6.33 15.68 2.41
C LEU A 100 6.97 17.01 2.83
N LYS A 101 6.93 18.02 1.97
CA LYS A 101 7.40 19.39 2.29
C LYS A 101 6.67 20.01 3.47
N LEU A 102 5.38 19.71 3.62
CA LEU A 102 4.56 20.11 4.77
C LEU A 102 4.74 19.20 6.00
N ASN A 103 5.77 18.36 5.99
CA ASN A 103 6.09 17.43 7.08
C ASN A 103 4.94 16.48 7.44
N SER A 104 4.11 16.11 6.45
CA SER A 104 3.00 15.19 6.57
C SER A 104 3.35 13.86 5.92
N ILE A 105 2.86 12.75 6.46
CA ILE A 105 3.09 11.40 5.88
C ILE A 105 2.02 11.13 4.82
N PRO A 106 2.38 10.99 3.52
CA PRO A 106 1.46 10.55 2.50
C PRO A 106 1.08 9.07 2.72
N ILE A 107 -0.23 8.78 2.76
CA ILE A 107 -0.76 7.42 2.85
C ILE A 107 -1.54 7.16 1.57
N ILE A 108 -1.01 6.27 0.77
CA ILE A 108 -1.56 5.90 -0.53
C ILE A 108 -2.32 4.58 -0.40
N ASN A 109 -3.45 4.47 -1.06
CA ASN A 109 -4.17 3.21 -1.23
C ASN A 109 -4.84 3.18 -2.60
N GLU A 110 -5.25 1.99 -3.03
CA GLU A 110 -6.05 1.86 -4.24
C GLU A 110 -7.43 2.48 -4.06
N ASN A 111 -7.91 3.14 -5.12
CA ASN A 111 -9.28 3.64 -5.20
C ASN A 111 -10.24 2.53 -5.63
N ASP A 112 -10.39 1.52 -4.79
CA ASP A 112 -11.27 0.37 -5.03
C ASP A 112 -12.72 0.77 -5.31
N SER A 113 -13.17 1.95 -4.88
CA SER A 113 -14.56 2.39 -5.05
C SER A 113 -14.95 2.62 -6.50
N VAL A 114 -13.96 2.86 -7.37
CA VAL A 114 -14.15 3.08 -8.81
C VAL A 114 -13.34 2.09 -9.67
N ALA A 115 -12.62 1.16 -9.05
CA ALA A 115 -11.84 0.14 -9.74
C ALA A 115 -12.76 -0.77 -10.58
N THR A 116 -12.38 -1.03 -11.84
CA THR A 116 -13.12 -1.90 -12.75
C THR A 116 -12.79 -3.38 -12.55
N GLN A 117 -13.66 -4.29 -13.07
CA GLN A 117 -13.48 -5.75 -12.95
C GLN A 117 -12.19 -6.30 -13.58
N GLU A 118 -11.67 -5.61 -14.58
CA GLU A 118 -10.50 -6.04 -15.35
C GLU A 118 -9.21 -5.91 -14.53
N LEU A 119 -9.19 -5.00 -13.58
CA LEU A 119 -8.13 -4.85 -12.59
C LEU A 119 -8.42 -5.80 -11.44
N ARG A 120 -8.06 -7.08 -11.64
CA ARG A 120 -8.13 -8.09 -10.59
C ARG A 120 -7.28 -7.63 -9.41
N TYR A 121 -7.98 -7.43 -8.26
CA TYR A 121 -7.38 -7.23 -6.96
C TYR A 121 -6.02 -6.54 -7.04
N GLY A 122 -6.05 -5.24 -6.88
CA GLY A 122 -4.84 -4.46 -6.81
C GLY A 122 -3.95 -5.09 -5.77
N ASP A 123 -2.91 -5.72 -6.24
CA ASP A 123 -1.81 -6.02 -5.39
C ASP A 123 -1.23 -4.66 -5.01
N ASN A 124 -1.49 -4.20 -3.79
CA ASN A 124 -0.92 -2.94 -3.32
C ASN A 124 0.61 -2.95 -3.41
N ASP A 125 1.24 -4.11 -3.60
CA ASP A 125 2.65 -4.22 -3.90
C ASP A 125 2.96 -3.64 -5.30
N GLN A 126 2.10 -3.90 -6.31
CA GLN A 126 2.23 -3.28 -7.63
C GLN A 126 1.99 -1.78 -7.57
N LEU A 127 0.97 -1.34 -6.83
CA LEU A 127 0.73 0.08 -6.60
C LEU A 127 1.93 0.74 -5.90
N ALA A 128 2.50 0.08 -4.89
CA ALA A 128 3.69 0.56 -4.18
C ALA A 128 4.91 0.69 -5.11
N ALA A 129 5.12 -0.28 -6.01
CA ALA A 129 6.18 -0.22 -7.00
C ALA A 129 5.97 0.95 -7.98
N ARG A 130 4.73 1.17 -8.45
CA ARG A 130 4.39 2.31 -9.31
C ARG A 130 4.57 3.64 -8.59
N VAL A 131 4.11 3.76 -7.36
CA VAL A 131 4.30 4.97 -6.53
C VAL A 131 5.79 5.24 -6.32
N ALA A 132 6.60 4.24 -5.98
CA ALA A 132 8.03 4.37 -5.84
C ALA A 132 8.70 4.88 -7.14
N GLN A 133 8.24 4.40 -8.30
CA GLN A 133 8.71 4.84 -9.61
C GLN A 133 8.31 6.30 -9.90
N ILE A 134 7.04 6.67 -9.68
CA ILE A 134 6.52 8.03 -9.91
C ILE A 134 7.25 9.05 -9.04
N THR A 135 7.52 8.71 -7.78
CA THR A 135 8.18 9.59 -6.81
C THR A 135 9.71 9.50 -6.84
N SER A 136 10.28 8.64 -7.69
CA SER A 136 11.73 8.37 -7.74
C SER A 136 12.29 7.98 -6.36
N SER A 137 11.55 7.17 -5.61
CA SER A 137 11.96 6.72 -4.28
C SER A 137 13.26 5.91 -4.33
N ASN A 138 14.14 6.13 -3.38
CA ASN A 138 15.45 5.44 -3.32
C ASN A 138 15.33 3.99 -2.84
N LEU A 139 14.27 3.66 -2.10
CA LEU A 139 14.05 2.34 -1.52
C LEU A 139 12.56 2.04 -1.43
N LEU A 140 12.16 0.84 -1.79
CA LEU A 140 10.84 0.27 -1.54
C LEU A 140 10.98 -0.91 -0.56
N ILE A 141 10.22 -0.86 0.53
CA ILE A 141 10.13 -1.95 1.50
C ILE A 141 8.72 -2.52 1.45
N ILE A 142 8.60 -3.80 1.10
CA ILE A 142 7.33 -4.53 1.09
C ILE A 142 7.23 -5.35 2.38
N LEU A 143 6.17 -5.12 3.16
CA LEU A 143 5.86 -5.90 4.34
C LEU A 143 4.87 -7.00 3.96
N SER A 144 5.32 -8.24 4.02
CA SER A 144 4.58 -9.43 3.59
C SER A 144 4.42 -10.44 4.73
N ASP A 145 3.58 -11.45 4.51
CA ASP A 145 3.40 -12.62 5.39
C ASP A 145 4.42 -13.75 5.10
N VAL A 146 5.38 -13.47 4.22
CA VAL A 146 6.51 -14.35 3.88
C VAL A 146 7.83 -13.59 4.08
N ASP A 147 8.90 -14.32 4.34
CA ASP A 147 10.22 -13.73 4.68
C ASP A 147 10.93 -13.07 3.48
N GLY A 148 10.40 -13.23 2.27
CA GLY A 148 10.96 -12.65 1.05
C GLY A 148 10.60 -13.44 -0.20
N LEU A 149 11.38 -13.29 -1.25
CA LEU A 149 11.21 -14.03 -2.50
C LEU A 149 11.78 -15.43 -2.36
N TYR A 150 11.03 -16.43 -2.81
CA TYR A 150 11.42 -17.84 -2.82
C TYR A 150 11.52 -18.36 -4.26
N THR A 151 12.30 -19.44 -4.45
CA THR A 151 12.42 -20.15 -5.73
C THR A 151 11.10 -20.81 -6.17
N SER A 152 10.19 -21.05 -5.23
CA SER A 152 8.82 -21.56 -5.43
C SER A 152 7.99 -21.25 -4.17
N ASN A 153 6.68 -21.53 -4.23
CA ASN A 153 5.81 -21.26 -3.07
C ASN A 153 6.19 -22.13 -1.85
N PRO A 154 6.71 -21.55 -0.74
CA PRO A 154 7.18 -22.30 0.42
C PRO A 154 6.06 -23.02 1.19
N LYS A 155 4.80 -22.61 1.02
CA LYS A 155 3.64 -23.28 1.62
C LYS A 155 3.24 -24.56 0.86
N LYS A 156 3.73 -24.73 -0.39
CA LYS A 156 3.40 -25.86 -1.27
C LYS A 156 4.60 -26.76 -1.58
N ASN A 157 5.81 -26.24 -1.43
CA ASN A 157 7.04 -26.97 -1.77
C ASN A 157 8.06 -26.80 -0.62
N SER A 158 8.40 -27.90 0.02
CA SER A 158 9.42 -27.97 1.08
C SER A 158 10.82 -27.58 0.62
N ASP A 159 11.11 -27.73 -0.68
CA ASP A 159 12.42 -27.43 -1.27
C ASP A 159 12.55 -25.96 -1.71
N ALA A 160 11.52 -25.14 -1.42
CA ALA A 160 11.54 -23.72 -1.73
C ALA A 160 12.64 -23.02 -0.93
N ALA A 161 13.63 -22.47 -1.62
CA ALA A 161 14.73 -21.73 -1.03
C ALA A 161 14.50 -20.22 -1.06
N LEU A 162 14.81 -19.53 0.04
CA LEU A 162 14.75 -18.07 0.13
C LEU A 162 15.85 -17.45 -0.74
N ILE A 163 15.47 -16.54 -1.64
CA ILE A 163 16.38 -15.76 -2.47
C ILE A 163 16.71 -14.46 -1.73
N ARG A 164 17.85 -14.43 -1.08
CA ARG A 164 18.24 -13.28 -0.23
C ARG A 164 18.65 -12.04 -1.03
N TYR A 165 19.12 -12.22 -2.27
CA TYR A 165 19.65 -11.13 -3.06
C TYR A 165 19.54 -11.40 -4.56
N ILE A 166 19.01 -10.43 -5.30
CA ILE A 166 18.88 -10.48 -6.76
C ILE A 166 19.67 -9.31 -7.34
N LYS A 167 20.78 -9.62 -8.00
CA LYS A 167 21.58 -8.59 -8.71
C LYS A 167 20.91 -8.10 -9.99
N LYS A 168 20.22 -9.00 -10.68
CA LYS A 168 19.59 -8.75 -11.98
C LYS A 168 18.35 -9.61 -12.11
N ILE A 169 17.24 -8.98 -12.49
CA ILE A 169 16.02 -9.70 -12.81
C ILE A 169 16.24 -10.48 -14.12
N THR A 170 16.00 -11.79 -14.07
CA THR A 170 16.11 -12.70 -15.21
C THR A 170 14.73 -13.27 -15.54
N LYS A 171 14.54 -13.76 -16.77
CA LYS A 171 13.26 -14.39 -17.19
C LYS A 171 12.81 -15.54 -16.29
N SER A 172 13.72 -16.18 -15.54
CA SER A 172 13.38 -17.23 -14.57
C SER A 172 12.84 -16.68 -13.25
N ILE A 173 13.12 -15.44 -12.94
CA ILE A 173 12.63 -14.76 -11.72
C ILE A 173 11.28 -14.06 -11.99
N GLU A 174 11.03 -13.68 -13.26
CA GLU A 174 9.76 -13.06 -13.68
C GLU A 174 8.60 -14.05 -13.84
N LYS A 175 8.85 -15.37 -13.83
CA LYS A 175 7.84 -16.44 -13.91
C LYS A 175 7.38 -16.89 -12.52
#